data_1b0d225e12d92d17a5639e097bb70032
#
_entry.id   1b0d225e12d92d17a5639e097bb70032
#
_cell.length_a   1.000
_cell.length_b   1.000
_cell.length_c   1.000
_cell.angle_alpha   90.00
_cell.angle_beta   90.00
_cell.angle_gamma   90.00
#
_symmetry.space_group_name_H-M   'P 1'
#
loop_
_entity.id
_entity.type
_entity.pdbx_description
1 polymer ?
#
loop_
_entity_poly.entity_id
_entity_poly.type
_entity_poly.pdbx_seq_one_letter_code
_entity_poly.pdbx_strand_id
1 'polypeptide(L)'
;MCIRDSYHSYQSIPTTGWSKSDTLVYTLPASIPAGTYEMTIGIRHQESYPYRNLWMNISTNVKDTSTYTTDTLQLFLADKTGNWNGNGPGGLYQFTKLYTPSFTIAQDSASRNIRIVHIMTDNPLKGISDVGIRLEKP
;
A
#
# COMPACT_ATOMS: atom_id res chain seq x y z
N MET A 1 11.31 -7.27 -23.37
CA MET A 1 10.70 -7.23 -22.03
C MET A 1 9.81 -6.02 -21.91
N CYS A 2 8.62 -6.20 -21.44
CA CYS A 2 7.70 -5.09 -21.22
C CYS A 2 7.75 -4.71 -19.74
N ILE A 3 8.19 -3.49 -19.45
CA ILE A 3 8.18 -2.97 -18.08
C ILE A 3 6.94 -2.10 -17.94
N ARG A 4 5.98 -2.57 -17.19
CA ARG A 4 4.72 -1.87 -16.98
C ARG A 4 4.71 -1.06 -15.71
N ASP A 5 5.51 -1.48 -14.72
CA ASP A 5 5.59 -0.79 -13.44
C ASP A 5 6.39 0.50 -13.62
N SER A 6 5.79 1.63 -13.30
CA SER A 6 6.48 2.91 -13.27
C SER A 6 7.01 3.23 -11.89
N TYR A 7 6.44 2.59 -10.87
CA TYR A 7 6.88 2.72 -9.49
C TYR A 7 6.45 1.48 -8.73
N HIS A 8 7.34 0.89 -7.95
CA HIS A 8 7.02 -0.27 -7.14
C HIS A 8 7.97 -0.27 -5.94
N SER A 9 7.42 -0.09 -4.75
CA SER A 9 8.23 -0.02 -3.54
C SER A 9 7.49 -0.65 -2.37
N TYR A 10 8.17 -1.54 -1.65
CA TYR A 10 7.71 -2.09 -0.38
C TYR A 10 8.58 -1.55 0.74
N GLN A 11 7.96 -1.19 1.86
CA GLN A 11 8.66 -0.79 3.07
C GLN A 11 8.45 -1.83 4.14
N SER A 12 9.54 -2.19 4.83
CA SER A 12 9.51 -3.19 5.89
C SER A 12 8.95 -2.60 7.17
N ILE A 13 8.17 -3.42 7.87
CA ILE A 13 7.66 -3.08 9.20
C ILE A 13 8.57 -3.72 10.23
N PRO A 14 8.93 -3.01 11.32
CA PRO A 14 9.73 -3.61 12.38
C PRO A 14 9.11 -4.88 12.94
N THR A 15 9.94 -5.84 13.34
CA THR A 15 9.47 -7.10 13.90
C THR A 15 8.70 -6.92 15.20
N THR A 16 8.92 -5.79 15.89
CA THR A 16 8.17 -5.44 17.10
C THR A 16 6.75 -4.98 16.83
N GLY A 17 6.42 -4.72 15.55
CA GLY A 17 5.08 -4.34 15.12
C GLY A 17 5.05 -2.98 14.46
N TRP A 18 3.90 -2.69 13.89
CA TRP A 18 3.64 -1.43 13.18
C TRP A 18 2.96 -0.46 14.13
N SER A 19 3.67 0.61 14.51
CA SER A 19 3.12 1.64 15.38
C SER A 19 2.18 2.57 14.62
N LYS A 20 1.12 3.03 15.29
CA LYS A 20 0.22 4.05 14.72
C LYS A 20 0.92 5.39 14.50
N SER A 21 2.04 5.61 15.15
CA SER A 21 2.87 6.81 14.92
C SER A 21 3.84 6.65 13.75
N ASP A 22 3.90 5.46 13.15
CA ASP A 22 4.82 5.16 12.07
C ASP A 22 4.08 5.18 10.73
N THR A 23 3.89 6.37 10.19
CA THR A 23 3.28 6.55 8.88
C THR A 23 4.31 6.25 7.80
N LEU A 24 3.99 5.30 6.92
CA LEU A 24 4.85 4.97 5.80
C LEU A 24 4.66 6.01 4.70
N VAL A 25 5.76 6.54 4.18
CA VAL A 25 5.72 7.56 3.14
C VAL A 25 6.41 7.02 1.89
N TYR A 26 5.70 7.05 0.78
CA TYR A 26 6.21 6.64 -0.53
C TYR A 26 6.27 7.88 -1.40
N THR A 27 7.49 8.29 -1.76
CA THR A 27 7.70 9.47 -2.60
C THR A 27 7.94 9.02 -4.03
N LEU A 28 7.11 9.48 -4.95
CA LEU A 28 7.29 9.16 -6.36
C LEU A 28 8.47 9.93 -6.91
N PRO A 29 9.27 9.31 -7.80
CA PRO A 29 10.40 10.02 -8.39
C PRO A 29 9.90 11.17 -9.29
N ALA A 30 10.66 12.26 -9.32
CA ALA A 30 10.34 13.40 -10.19
C ALA A 30 10.36 13.00 -11.67
N SER A 31 11.09 11.93 -12.00
CA SER A 31 11.22 11.43 -13.37
C SER A 31 10.06 10.54 -13.81
N ILE A 32 9.06 10.31 -12.95
CA ILE A 32 7.94 9.44 -13.34
C ILE A 32 7.25 10.04 -14.58
N PRO A 33 7.03 9.24 -15.64
CA PRO A 33 6.45 9.79 -16.87
C PRO A 33 5.00 10.25 -16.67
N ALA A 34 4.63 11.32 -17.34
CA ALA A 34 3.24 11.74 -17.40
C ALA A 34 2.39 10.64 -18.05
N GLY A 35 1.16 10.53 -17.62
CA GLY A 35 0.23 9.56 -18.19
C GLY A 35 -0.81 9.10 -17.21
N THR A 36 -1.56 8.09 -17.64
CA THR A 36 -2.60 7.47 -16.83
C THR A 36 -2.05 6.21 -16.17
N TYR A 37 -2.35 6.05 -14.88
CA TYR A 37 -1.85 4.94 -14.08
C TYR A 37 -2.95 4.31 -13.26
N GLU A 38 -2.72 3.06 -12.85
CA GLU A 38 -3.47 2.44 -11.78
C GLU A 38 -2.55 2.24 -10.59
N MET A 39 -3.13 2.28 -9.37
CA MET A 39 -2.39 2.14 -8.12
C MET A 39 -2.88 0.91 -7.38
N THR A 40 -1.95 0.04 -7.03
CA THR A 40 -2.20 -1.19 -6.27
C THR A 40 -1.47 -1.12 -4.94
N ILE A 41 -2.16 -1.51 -3.87
CA ILE A 41 -1.58 -1.65 -2.53
C ILE A 41 -1.23 -3.12 -2.32
N GLY A 42 -0.03 -3.38 -1.81
CA GLY A 42 0.41 -4.72 -1.47
C GLY A 42 0.69 -4.85 0.02
N ILE A 43 0.29 -5.96 0.59
CA ILE A 43 0.52 -6.30 1.99
C ILE A 43 1.22 -7.64 2.03
N ARG A 44 2.34 -7.71 2.75
CA ARG A 44 2.98 -8.98 3.11
C ARG A 44 2.78 -9.17 4.61
N HIS A 45 2.22 -10.32 4.98
CA HIS A 45 1.93 -10.61 6.37
C HIS A 45 2.32 -12.04 6.72
N GLN A 46 2.54 -12.24 8.00
CA GLN A 46 2.86 -13.56 8.53
C GLN A 46 1.58 -14.35 8.79
N GLU A 47 1.74 -15.67 8.91
CA GLU A 47 0.63 -16.54 9.28
C GLU A 47 0.07 -16.19 10.67
N SER A 48 0.90 -15.61 11.52
CA SER A 48 0.53 -15.21 12.88
C SER A 48 -0.28 -13.92 12.94
N TYR A 49 -0.54 -13.25 11.81
CA TYR A 49 -1.39 -12.06 11.83
C TYR A 49 -2.75 -12.39 12.44
N PRO A 50 -3.18 -11.68 13.52
CA PRO A 50 -4.28 -12.16 14.35
C PRO A 50 -5.68 -11.82 13.83
N TYR A 51 -5.78 -11.09 12.71
CA TYR A 51 -7.06 -10.62 12.20
C TYR A 51 -7.30 -11.06 10.77
N ARG A 52 -8.58 -11.07 10.36
CA ARG A 52 -8.95 -11.32 8.96
C ARG A 52 -8.82 -10.08 8.11
N ASN A 53 -8.86 -8.91 8.73
CA ASN A 53 -8.92 -7.62 8.04
C ASN A 53 -7.79 -6.71 8.49
N LEU A 54 -7.56 -5.68 7.69
CA LEU A 54 -6.61 -4.62 8.01
C LEU A 54 -7.25 -3.29 7.63
N TRP A 55 -7.44 -2.43 8.63
CA TRP A 55 -7.93 -1.08 8.43
C TRP A 55 -6.74 -0.12 8.33
N MET A 56 -6.75 0.74 7.32
CA MET A 56 -5.68 1.71 7.09
C MET A 56 -6.25 3.03 6.61
N ASN A 57 -5.52 4.12 6.87
CA ASN A 57 -5.70 5.38 6.18
C ASN A 57 -4.62 5.50 5.12
N ILE A 58 -5.03 5.94 3.93
CA ILE A 58 -4.12 6.27 2.85
C ILE A 58 -4.35 7.71 2.43
N SER A 59 -3.30 8.52 2.44
CA SER A 59 -3.34 9.93 2.06
C SER A 59 -2.42 10.16 0.89
N THR A 60 -2.90 10.79 -0.16
CA THR A 60 -2.08 11.03 -1.35
C THR A 60 -2.32 12.42 -1.91
N ASN A 61 -1.31 12.95 -2.59
CA ASN A 61 -1.41 14.14 -3.41
C ASN A 61 -1.07 13.85 -4.88
N VAL A 62 -1.29 12.60 -5.32
CA VAL A 62 -0.88 12.20 -6.69
C VAL A 62 -1.84 12.71 -7.76
N LYS A 63 -3.11 12.91 -7.42
CA LYS A 63 -4.11 13.42 -8.37
C LYS A 63 -4.09 14.92 -8.49
N ASP A 64 -3.95 15.59 -7.34
CA ASP A 64 -3.86 17.04 -7.23
C ASP A 64 -2.73 17.32 -6.24
N THR A 65 -1.60 17.80 -6.75
CA THR A 65 -0.40 17.98 -5.95
C THR A 65 -0.49 19.11 -4.93
N SER A 66 -1.52 19.97 -5.05
CA SER A 66 -1.74 21.06 -4.09
C SER A 66 -2.49 20.62 -2.85
N THR A 67 -3.07 19.42 -2.83
CA THR A 67 -3.88 18.95 -1.71
C THR A 67 -3.74 17.45 -1.52
N TYR A 68 -3.78 17.00 -0.25
CA TYR A 68 -3.87 15.59 0.08
C TYR A 68 -5.32 15.18 0.26
N THR A 69 -5.67 14.03 -0.30
CA THR A 69 -6.94 13.37 -0.04
C THR A 69 -6.68 12.14 0.80
N THR A 70 -7.54 11.89 1.79
CA THR A 70 -7.40 10.75 2.70
C THR A 70 -8.58 9.82 2.56
N ASP A 71 -8.29 8.54 2.35
CA ASP A 71 -9.30 7.49 2.33
C ASP A 71 -9.04 6.51 3.46
N THR A 72 -10.12 5.96 3.99
CA THR A 72 -10.06 4.85 4.94
C THR A 72 -10.36 3.57 4.17
N LEU A 73 -9.45 2.60 4.27
CA LEU A 73 -9.55 1.34 3.57
C LEU A 73 -9.66 0.18 4.54
N GLN A 74 -10.49 -0.78 4.19
CA GLN A 74 -10.48 -2.08 4.84
C GLN A 74 -10.09 -3.13 3.82
N LEU A 75 -8.99 -3.84 4.09
CA LEU A 75 -8.56 -4.97 3.28
C LEU A 75 -8.89 -6.26 4.00
N PHE A 76 -9.42 -7.23 3.28
CA PHE A 76 -9.66 -8.56 3.82
C PHE A 76 -8.51 -9.46 3.40
N LEU A 77 -7.64 -9.77 4.36
CA LEU A 77 -6.49 -10.64 4.13
C LEU A 77 -6.87 -12.11 4.22
N ALA A 78 -8.00 -12.41 4.87
CA ALA A 78 -8.53 -13.76 4.98
C ALA A 78 -10.03 -13.76 4.69
N ASP A 79 -10.53 -14.91 4.24
CA ASP A 79 -11.96 -15.10 3.97
C ASP A 79 -12.74 -15.42 5.27
N LYS A 80 -14.04 -15.66 5.13
CA LYS A 80 -14.91 -15.91 6.29
C LYS A 80 -14.56 -17.19 7.04
N THR A 81 -13.91 -18.14 6.37
CA THR A 81 -13.51 -19.40 6.98
C THR A 81 -12.09 -19.35 7.55
N GLY A 82 -11.41 -18.22 7.44
CA GLY A 82 -10.08 -18.04 7.98
C GLY A 82 -8.94 -18.39 7.04
N ASN A 83 -9.24 -18.69 5.78
CA ASN A 83 -8.20 -18.94 4.79
C ASN A 83 -7.63 -17.63 4.27
N TRP A 84 -6.29 -17.57 4.16
CA TRP A 84 -5.63 -16.38 3.64
C TRP A 84 -5.95 -16.18 2.16
N ASN A 85 -6.31 -14.95 1.78
CA ASN A 85 -6.59 -14.60 0.39
C ASN A 85 -5.33 -14.44 -0.44
N GLY A 86 -4.20 -14.10 0.22
CA GLY A 86 -2.92 -13.98 -0.44
C GLY A 86 -2.19 -15.31 -0.55
N ASN A 87 -1.05 -15.28 -1.20
CA ASN A 87 -0.20 -16.45 -1.42
C ASN A 87 1.24 -16.11 -1.10
N GLY A 88 2.00 -17.12 -0.68
CA GLY A 88 3.42 -17.00 -0.48
C GLY A 88 3.98 -18.22 0.22
N PRO A 89 5.30 -18.46 0.06
CA PRO A 89 5.98 -19.58 0.71
C PRO A 89 6.39 -19.24 2.15
N GLY A 90 6.60 -20.28 2.95
CA GLY A 90 7.26 -20.14 4.25
C GLY A 90 6.50 -19.35 5.30
N GLY A 91 5.17 -19.33 5.22
CA GLY A 91 4.36 -18.62 6.21
C GLY A 91 4.29 -17.11 6.01
N LEU A 92 4.82 -16.62 4.90
CA LEU A 92 4.72 -15.21 4.51
C LEU A 92 3.78 -15.10 3.31
N TYR A 93 2.69 -14.34 3.48
CA TYR A 93 1.63 -14.23 2.47
C TYR A 93 1.63 -12.84 1.87
N GLN A 94 1.47 -12.76 0.56
CA GLN A 94 1.36 -11.49 -0.15
C GLN A 94 -0.04 -11.33 -0.71
N PHE A 95 -0.68 -10.22 -0.36
CA PHE A 95 -2.00 -9.85 -0.83
C PHE A 95 -1.92 -8.51 -1.54
N THR A 96 -2.59 -8.37 -2.67
CA THR A 96 -2.63 -7.11 -3.41
C THR A 96 -4.07 -6.70 -3.67
N LYS A 97 -4.31 -5.39 -3.66
CA LYS A 97 -5.62 -4.81 -3.91
C LYS A 97 -5.48 -3.58 -4.78
N LEU A 98 -6.24 -3.55 -5.87
CA LEU A 98 -6.33 -2.36 -6.70
C LEU A 98 -7.03 -1.27 -5.89
N TYR A 99 -6.33 -0.15 -5.67
CA TYR A 99 -6.85 0.96 -4.90
C TYR A 99 -7.47 2.03 -5.80
N THR A 100 -6.73 2.46 -6.83
CA THR A 100 -7.21 3.46 -7.77
C THR A 100 -7.08 2.90 -9.18
N PRO A 101 -8.21 2.65 -9.87
CA PRO A 101 -8.15 2.00 -11.19
C PRO A 101 -7.64 2.91 -12.30
N SER A 102 -7.74 4.23 -12.12
CA SER A 102 -7.29 5.17 -13.13
C SER A 102 -7.08 6.54 -12.51
N PHE A 103 -5.90 7.11 -12.70
CA PHE A 103 -5.61 8.49 -12.36
C PHE A 103 -4.51 9.00 -13.27
N THR A 104 -4.43 10.32 -13.41
CA THR A 104 -3.48 10.94 -14.34
C THR A 104 -2.39 11.67 -13.58
N ILE A 105 -1.14 11.45 -13.98
CA ILE A 105 0.01 12.23 -13.51
C ILE A 105 0.36 13.23 -14.60
N ALA A 106 0.34 14.52 -14.24
CA ALA A 106 0.72 15.58 -15.15
C ALA A 106 2.22 15.68 -15.28
N GLN A 107 2.69 16.22 -16.40
CA GLN A 107 4.11 16.44 -16.61
C GLN A 107 4.52 17.75 -15.95
N ASP A 108 4.96 17.63 -14.70
CA ASP A 108 5.44 18.75 -13.89
C ASP A 108 6.51 18.23 -12.92
N SER A 109 7.05 19.14 -12.11
CA SER A 109 8.08 18.79 -11.14
C SER A 109 7.52 18.73 -9.71
N ALA A 110 6.20 18.68 -9.57
CA ALA A 110 5.59 18.66 -8.25
C ALA A 110 5.91 17.38 -7.48
N SER A 111 6.08 17.51 -6.19
CA SER A 111 6.32 16.38 -5.30
C SER A 111 5.03 15.62 -5.07
N ARG A 112 5.07 14.30 -5.28
CA ARG A 112 3.93 13.41 -5.07
C ARG A 112 4.27 12.36 -4.06
N ASN A 113 3.43 12.24 -3.06
CA ASN A 113 3.65 11.31 -1.95
C ASN A 113 2.40 10.51 -1.65
N ILE A 114 2.61 9.30 -1.16
CA ILE A 114 1.56 8.43 -0.66
C ILE A 114 1.92 8.10 0.78
N ARG A 115 0.98 8.30 1.71
CA ARG A 115 1.18 8.05 3.13
C ARG A 115 0.19 7.00 3.58
N ILE A 116 0.70 5.96 4.26
CA ILE A 116 -0.12 4.85 4.74
C ILE A 116 0.18 4.61 6.20
N VAL A 117 -0.88 4.50 7.01
CA VAL A 117 -0.78 4.10 8.41
C VAL A 117 -1.99 3.22 8.75
N HIS A 118 -1.77 2.22 9.62
CA HIS A 118 -2.88 1.40 10.08
C HIS A 118 -3.70 2.14 11.13
N ILE A 119 -4.98 1.80 11.20
CA ILE A 119 -5.91 2.33 12.19
C ILE A 119 -6.59 1.23 12.99
N MET A 120 -5.92 0.08 13.12
CA MET A 120 -6.37 -0.99 14.00
C MET A 120 -6.23 -0.54 15.46
N THR A 121 -6.93 -1.23 16.37
CA THR A 121 -6.83 -0.89 17.81
C THR A 121 -5.49 -1.29 18.40
N ASP A 122 -4.85 -2.31 17.85
CA ASP A 122 -3.53 -2.76 18.32
C ASP A 122 -2.47 -1.70 18.04
N ASN A 123 -1.60 -1.45 19.01
CA ASN A 123 -0.50 -0.51 18.85
C ASN A 123 0.70 -0.98 19.69
N PRO A 124 1.73 -1.60 19.09
CA PRO A 124 1.90 -1.84 17.66
C PRO A 124 1.07 -3.01 17.14
N LEU A 125 0.75 -2.96 15.86
CA LEU A 125 0.09 -4.05 15.16
C LEU A 125 1.14 -5.05 14.71
N LYS A 126 1.01 -6.31 15.14
CA LYS A 126 1.96 -7.36 14.82
C LYS A 126 1.46 -8.22 13.67
N GLY A 127 2.39 -8.83 12.95
CA GLY A 127 2.08 -9.77 11.89
C GLY A 127 2.12 -9.19 10.49
N ILE A 128 2.22 -7.87 10.34
CA ILE A 128 2.44 -7.23 9.04
C ILE A 128 3.95 -7.12 8.82
N SER A 129 4.43 -7.65 7.72
CA SER A 129 5.86 -7.68 7.40
C SER A 129 6.27 -6.50 6.51
N ASP A 130 5.49 -6.23 5.47
CA ASP A 130 5.79 -5.18 4.50
C ASP A 130 4.50 -4.59 3.97
N VAL A 131 4.58 -3.31 3.59
CA VAL A 131 3.49 -2.61 2.91
C VAL A 131 4.05 -1.97 1.65
N GLY A 132 3.38 -2.15 0.53
CA GLY A 132 3.88 -1.69 -0.75
C GLY A 132 2.88 -0.94 -1.59
N ILE A 133 3.42 -0.16 -2.50
CA ILE A 133 2.66 0.59 -3.51
C ILE A 133 3.25 0.26 -4.87
N ARG A 134 2.38 0.00 -5.83
CA ARG A 134 2.77 -0.18 -7.22
C ARG A 134 1.90 0.71 -8.12
N LEU A 135 2.56 1.44 -8.99
CA LEU A 135 1.92 2.19 -10.06
C LEU A 135 2.31 1.57 -11.38
N GLU A 136 1.32 1.27 -12.21
CA GLU A 136 1.57 0.76 -13.55
C GLU A 136 0.55 1.34 -14.52
N LYS A 137 0.95 1.38 -15.80
CA LYS A 137 0.03 1.79 -16.85
C LYS A 137 -0.94 0.66 -17.13
N PRO A 138 -2.24 0.97 -17.18
CA PRO A 138 -3.25 -0.06 -17.43
C PRO A 138 -3.07 -0.74 -18.78
#